data_e139f396b9dd967c35d2d6084ea3a45f
#
_entry.id   e139f396b9dd967c35d2d6084ea3a45f
#
_cell.length_a   1.000
_cell.length_b   1.000
_cell.length_c   1.000
_cell.angle_alpha   90.00
_cell.angle_beta   90.00
_cell.angle_gamma   90.00
#
_symmetry.space_group_name_H-M   'P 1'
#
loop_
_entity.id
_entity.type
_entity.pdbx_description
1 polymer ?
#
loop_
_entity_poly.entity_id
_entity_poly.type
_entity_poly.pdbx_seq_one_letter_code
_entity_poly.pdbx_strand_id
1 'polypeptide(L)'
;MTEFITNCSLPLAIVFLVIGFVLLVKGADFFVEGSSSIAKKFKVPSIIIGLTIVAMGTSLPEAAVSVTASIANKNALAVSNVIGSNIFNLMVVIGVCAIMTPVAVQAVTIKRDFPFSVICAILLLALGMIGPMSLGHIDGVIFLVIFAGFIALMIKSALKASKEGNALASEEIEAAEGIQILPMWKSLLYIVGGGAAIMSGGDVVVNSASNIAAKFGMSQTLIGLTIVSIGTSLPELVTSIVAAHKNEVDMALGNAIGSNIFNILFVLGIAGAISPMAFLMENIIDIIILLAFSLIVWLFAFTKKEIRRSEGLIMVLLYALYVVYICVR
;
A
#
# COMPACT_ATOMS: atom_id res chain seq x y z
N MET A 1 -5.85 4.31 -24.30
CA MET A 1 -6.41 3.02 -23.86
C MET A 1 -7.54 3.22 -22.85
N THR A 2 -7.36 4.05 -21.86
CA THR A 2 -8.34 4.35 -20.78
C THR A 2 -9.71 4.80 -21.34
N GLU A 3 -9.75 5.79 -22.23
CA GLU A 3 -10.97 6.26 -22.89
C GLU A 3 -11.72 5.17 -23.68
N PHE A 4 -10.99 4.26 -24.29
CA PHE A 4 -11.58 3.14 -25.03
C PHE A 4 -12.24 2.14 -24.07
N ILE A 5 -11.59 1.83 -22.93
CA ILE A 5 -12.12 0.89 -21.94
C ILE A 5 -13.35 1.47 -21.24
N THR A 6 -13.34 2.76 -20.91
CA THR A 6 -14.47 3.42 -20.23
C THR A 6 -15.72 3.55 -21.11
N ASN A 7 -15.58 3.50 -22.43
CA ASN A 7 -16.68 3.68 -23.38
C ASN A 7 -17.04 2.41 -24.18
N CYS A 8 -16.36 1.29 -23.95
CA CYS A 8 -16.59 0.06 -24.72
C CYS A 8 -17.91 -0.64 -24.33
N SER A 9 -18.31 -1.64 -25.13
CA SER A 9 -19.52 -2.45 -24.85
C SER A 9 -19.35 -3.27 -23.57
N LEU A 10 -20.47 -3.66 -22.95
CA LEU A 10 -20.46 -4.45 -21.71
C LEU A 10 -19.66 -5.77 -21.83
N PRO A 11 -19.85 -6.59 -22.89
CA PRO A 11 -19.03 -7.80 -23.04
C PRO A 11 -17.53 -7.50 -23.12
N LEU A 12 -17.16 -6.42 -23.82
CA LEU A 12 -15.76 -6.03 -23.96
C LEU A 12 -15.18 -5.49 -22.65
N ALA A 13 -15.97 -4.76 -21.85
CA ALA A 13 -15.59 -4.33 -20.52
C ALA A 13 -15.31 -5.53 -19.59
N ILE A 14 -16.12 -6.59 -19.66
CA ILE A 14 -15.90 -7.83 -18.91
C ILE A 14 -14.61 -8.52 -19.35
N VAL A 15 -14.32 -8.57 -20.65
CA VAL A 15 -13.06 -9.13 -21.17
C VAL A 15 -11.87 -8.34 -20.65
N PHE A 16 -11.91 -7.00 -20.71
CA PHE A 16 -10.85 -6.16 -20.14
C PHE A 16 -10.69 -6.33 -18.64
N LEU A 17 -11.79 -6.47 -17.89
CA LEU A 17 -11.75 -6.74 -16.45
C LEU A 17 -10.98 -8.04 -16.15
N VAL A 18 -11.24 -9.10 -16.89
CA VAL A 18 -10.54 -10.38 -16.74
C VAL A 18 -9.05 -10.23 -17.12
N ILE A 19 -8.75 -9.55 -18.23
CA ILE A 19 -7.36 -9.28 -18.64
C ILE A 19 -6.63 -8.47 -17.55
N GLY A 20 -7.27 -7.45 -16.99
CA GLY A 20 -6.73 -6.63 -15.92
C GLY A 20 -6.38 -7.46 -14.67
N PHE A 21 -7.29 -8.35 -14.24
CA PHE A 21 -7.00 -9.26 -13.12
C PHE A 21 -5.88 -10.24 -13.43
N VAL A 22 -5.79 -10.77 -14.64
CA VAL A 22 -4.68 -11.64 -15.05
C VAL A 22 -3.35 -10.88 -15.00
N LEU A 23 -3.31 -9.63 -15.47
CA LEU A 23 -2.13 -8.77 -15.41
C LEU A 23 -1.74 -8.47 -13.96
N LEU A 24 -2.71 -8.14 -13.09
CA LEU A 24 -2.48 -7.91 -11.66
C LEU A 24 -1.85 -9.13 -10.99
N VAL A 25 -2.49 -10.30 -11.12
CA VAL A 25 -2.06 -11.52 -10.43
C VAL A 25 -0.72 -12.01 -10.96
N LYS A 26 -0.53 -12.06 -12.29
CA LYS A 26 0.75 -12.49 -12.89
C LYS A 26 1.85 -11.45 -12.68
N GLY A 27 1.51 -10.18 -12.74
CA GLY A 27 2.43 -9.09 -12.40
C GLY A 27 2.92 -9.20 -10.97
N ALA A 28 2.01 -9.41 -10.02
CA ALA A 28 2.35 -9.61 -8.61
C ALA A 28 3.19 -10.88 -8.37
N ASP A 29 2.89 -11.95 -9.10
CA ASP A 29 3.64 -13.21 -9.03
C ASP A 29 5.12 -13.00 -9.40
N PHE A 30 5.39 -12.35 -10.54
CA PHE A 30 6.75 -12.00 -10.96
C PHE A 30 7.41 -10.96 -10.03
N PHE A 31 6.66 -9.95 -9.61
CA PHE A 31 7.18 -8.88 -8.76
C PHE A 31 7.65 -9.42 -7.39
N VAL A 32 6.83 -10.27 -6.76
CA VAL A 32 7.16 -10.93 -5.49
C VAL A 32 8.35 -11.87 -5.69
N GLU A 33 8.36 -12.71 -6.74
CA GLU A 33 9.45 -13.63 -7.01
C GLU A 33 10.78 -12.91 -7.24
N GLY A 34 10.79 -11.83 -8.03
CA GLY A 34 11.97 -10.99 -8.24
C GLY A 34 12.46 -10.33 -6.95
N SER A 35 11.54 -9.80 -6.15
CA SER A 35 11.83 -9.14 -4.87
C SER A 35 12.38 -10.13 -3.83
N SER A 36 11.75 -11.29 -3.68
CA SER A 36 12.22 -12.37 -2.79
C SER A 36 13.58 -12.92 -3.22
N SER A 37 13.82 -13.05 -4.53
CA SER A 37 15.13 -13.45 -5.04
C SER A 37 16.23 -12.45 -4.66
N ILE A 38 15.96 -11.14 -4.70
CA ILE A 38 16.89 -10.11 -4.23
C ILE A 38 17.10 -10.23 -2.72
N ALA A 39 16.03 -10.38 -1.93
CA ALA A 39 16.10 -10.55 -0.48
C ALA A 39 17.04 -11.71 -0.12
N LYS A 40 16.82 -12.88 -0.71
CA LYS A 40 17.65 -14.07 -0.49
C LYS A 40 19.09 -13.86 -0.93
N LYS A 41 19.31 -13.32 -2.12
CA LYS A 41 20.66 -13.10 -2.69
C LYS A 41 21.53 -12.21 -1.82
N PHE A 42 20.94 -11.14 -1.26
CA PHE A 42 21.65 -10.18 -0.40
C PHE A 42 21.53 -10.49 1.09
N LYS A 43 20.84 -11.59 1.46
CA LYS A 43 20.57 -11.96 2.86
C LYS A 43 19.90 -10.83 3.64
N VAL A 44 18.95 -10.16 2.99
CA VAL A 44 18.14 -9.08 3.57
C VAL A 44 16.79 -9.66 3.99
N PRO A 45 16.30 -9.40 5.21
CA PRO A 45 14.98 -9.82 5.63
C PRO A 45 13.87 -9.37 4.67
N SER A 46 12.93 -10.25 4.36
CA SER A 46 11.82 -9.99 3.42
C SER A 46 10.98 -8.79 3.83
N ILE A 47 10.85 -8.53 5.13
CA ILE A 47 10.14 -7.34 5.65
C ILE A 47 10.76 -6.02 5.15
N ILE A 48 12.09 -5.92 5.06
CA ILE A 48 12.77 -4.69 4.58
C ILE A 48 12.47 -4.48 3.10
N ILE A 49 12.47 -5.55 2.30
CA ILE A 49 12.12 -5.46 0.88
C ILE A 49 10.65 -5.08 0.73
N GLY A 50 9.77 -5.63 1.56
CA GLY A 50 8.36 -5.25 1.64
C GLY A 50 8.17 -3.76 1.96
N LEU A 51 8.84 -3.27 3.02
CA LEU A 51 8.79 -1.86 3.47
C LEU A 51 9.38 -0.86 2.45
N THR A 52 10.12 -1.32 1.46
CA THR A 52 10.83 -0.45 0.50
C THR A 52 10.43 -0.73 -0.94
N ILE A 53 11.06 -1.70 -1.59
CA ILE A 53 10.90 -1.96 -3.03
C ILE A 53 9.44 -2.28 -3.36
N VAL A 54 8.82 -3.17 -2.58
CA VAL A 54 7.45 -3.62 -2.86
C VAL A 54 6.46 -2.48 -2.60
N ALA A 55 6.54 -1.85 -1.43
CA ALA A 55 5.68 -0.74 -1.06
C ALA A 55 5.78 0.45 -2.04
N MET A 56 7.00 0.86 -2.38
CA MET A 56 7.20 1.95 -3.36
C MET A 56 6.67 1.59 -4.74
N GLY A 57 6.85 0.32 -5.17
CA GLY A 57 6.40 -0.12 -6.49
C GLY A 57 4.89 -0.19 -6.61
N THR A 58 4.20 -0.69 -5.58
CA THR A 58 2.74 -0.82 -5.61
C THR A 58 2.02 0.51 -5.39
N SER A 59 2.61 1.45 -4.61
CA SER A 59 2.03 2.78 -4.35
C SER A 59 2.36 3.85 -5.41
N LEU A 60 2.93 3.47 -6.55
CA LEU A 60 3.12 4.40 -7.68
C LEU A 60 1.79 4.95 -8.25
N PRO A 61 0.69 4.19 -8.34
CA PRO A 61 -0.60 4.72 -8.75
C PRO A 61 -1.11 5.82 -7.82
N GLU A 62 -1.01 5.62 -6.50
CA GLU A 62 -1.37 6.63 -5.51
C GLU A 62 -0.53 7.90 -5.68
N ALA A 63 0.77 7.74 -5.90
CA ALA A 63 1.65 8.87 -6.19
C ALA A 63 1.24 9.61 -7.46
N ALA A 64 0.94 8.90 -8.53
CA ALA A 64 0.51 9.48 -9.79
C ALA A 64 -0.81 10.26 -9.64
N VAL A 65 -1.81 9.68 -8.97
CA VAL A 65 -3.11 10.34 -8.71
C VAL A 65 -2.91 11.59 -7.86
N SER A 66 -2.20 11.48 -6.74
CA SER A 66 -2.03 12.59 -5.79
C SER A 66 -1.19 13.73 -6.35
N VAL A 67 -0.09 13.42 -7.07
CA VAL A 67 0.74 14.43 -7.73
C VAL A 67 -0.02 15.12 -8.86
N THR A 68 -0.75 14.37 -9.68
CA THR A 68 -1.58 14.96 -10.75
C THR A 68 -2.68 15.87 -10.18
N ALA A 69 -3.33 15.43 -9.10
CA ALA A 69 -4.33 16.25 -8.40
C ALA A 69 -3.71 17.54 -7.85
N SER A 70 -2.50 17.48 -7.30
CA SER A 70 -1.76 18.63 -6.80
C SER A 70 -1.40 19.61 -7.92
N ILE A 71 -0.88 19.13 -9.05
CA ILE A 71 -0.60 19.95 -10.24
C ILE A 71 -1.88 20.64 -10.77
N ALA A 72 -3.01 19.93 -10.72
CA ALA A 72 -4.31 20.46 -11.15
C ALA A 72 -5.01 21.35 -10.11
N ASN A 73 -4.36 21.68 -8.98
CA ASN A 73 -4.91 22.40 -7.84
C ASN A 73 -6.19 21.76 -7.24
N LYS A 74 -6.35 20.43 -7.39
CA LYS A 74 -7.41 19.61 -6.76
C LYS A 74 -6.89 18.94 -5.49
N ASN A 75 -6.25 19.71 -4.64
CA ASN A 75 -5.36 19.24 -3.57
C ASN A 75 -6.06 18.46 -2.46
N ALA A 76 -7.37 18.71 -2.20
CA ALA A 76 -8.15 17.92 -1.25
C ALA A 76 -8.23 16.43 -1.63
N LEU A 77 -8.21 16.12 -2.94
CA LEU A 77 -8.21 14.74 -3.41
C LEU A 77 -6.91 14.00 -3.05
N ALA A 78 -5.76 14.69 -3.07
CA ALA A 78 -4.47 14.05 -2.74
C ALA A 78 -4.45 13.59 -1.28
N VAL A 79 -4.89 14.43 -0.34
CA VAL A 79 -4.93 14.11 1.09
C VAL A 79 -5.92 12.96 1.34
N SER A 80 -7.13 13.05 0.81
CA SER A 80 -8.16 12.01 0.99
C SER A 80 -7.76 10.67 0.37
N ASN A 81 -7.12 10.68 -0.81
CA ASN A 81 -6.61 9.47 -1.46
C ASN A 81 -5.59 8.76 -0.57
N VAL A 82 -4.60 9.48 -0.05
CA VAL A 82 -3.55 8.92 0.80
C VAL A 82 -4.13 8.36 2.10
N ILE A 83 -5.04 9.08 2.78
CA ILE A 83 -5.63 8.59 4.03
C ILE A 83 -6.49 7.35 3.75
N GLY A 84 -7.30 7.36 2.71
CA GLY A 84 -8.14 6.22 2.31
C GLY A 84 -7.33 4.98 1.98
N SER A 85 -6.26 5.11 1.17
CA SER A 85 -5.33 4.02 0.86
C SER A 85 -4.66 3.48 2.12
N ASN A 86 -4.27 4.34 3.05
CA ASN A 86 -3.63 3.90 4.30
C ASN A 86 -4.58 3.10 5.19
N ILE A 87 -5.85 3.51 5.30
CA ILE A 87 -6.88 2.74 6.01
C ILE A 87 -7.12 1.41 5.32
N PHE A 88 -7.20 1.41 3.98
CA PHE A 88 -7.39 0.18 3.19
C PHE A 88 -6.22 -0.79 3.37
N ASN A 89 -4.99 -0.32 3.25
CA ASN A 89 -3.79 -1.13 3.43
C ASN A 89 -3.74 -1.78 4.82
N LEU A 90 -4.05 -0.99 5.83
CA LEU A 90 -4.02 -1.48 7.21
C LEU A 90 -5.13 -2.50 7.49
N MET A 91 -6.37 -2.20 7.08
CA MET A 91 -7.54 -2.98 7.49
C MET A 91 -7.90 -4.09 6.49
N VAL A 92 -7.75 -3.83 5.19
CA VAL A 92 -8.12 -4.80 4.16
C VAL A 92 -6.93 -5.63 3.73
N VAL A 93 -5.79 -5.00 3.38
CA VAL A 93 -4.64 -5.76 2.89
C VAL A 93 -4.12 -6.70 3.97
N ILE A 94 -3.80 -6.20 5.17
CA ILE A 94 -3.33 -7.04 6.28
C ILE A 94 -4.45 -7.99 6.74
N GLY A 95 -5.70 -7.50 6.81
CA GLY A 95 -6.85 -8.30 7.25
C GLY A 95 -7.11 -9.51 6.35
N VAL A 96 -7.11 -9.32 5.03
CA VAL A 96 -7.29 -10.41 4.05
C VAL A 96 -6.12 -11.39 4.12
N CYS A 97 -4.88 -10.91 4.19
CA CYS A 97 -3.71 -11.78 4.37
C CYS A 97 -3.85 -12.62 5.64
N ALA A 98 -4.27 -12.02 6.77
CA ALA A 98 -4.45 -12.73 8.04
C ALA A 98 -5.60 -13.75 8.00
N ILE A 99 -6.68 -13.51 7.24
CA ILE A 99 -7.76 -14.47 7.01
C ILE A 99 -7.24 -15.70 6.24
N MET A 100 -6.41 -15.48 5.22
CA MET A 100 -5.84 -16.55 4.41
C MET A 100 -4.81 -17.35 5.20
N THR A 101 -3.84 -16.66 5.78
CA THR A 101 -2.74 -17.24 6.56
C THR A 101 -2.46 -16.33 7.75
N PRO A 102 -2.45 -16.87 9.00
CA PRO A 102 -2.09 -16.06 10.16
C PRO A 102 -0.76 -15.36 9.93
N VAL A 103 -0.74 -14.04 10.19
CA VAL A 103 0.42 -13.18 9.92
C VAL A 103 1.29 -13.11 11.16
N ALA A 104 2.38 -13.89 11.19
CA ALA A 104 3.40 -13.76 12.21
C ALA A 104 4.04 -12.36 12.13
N VAL A 105 4.25 -11.71 13.28
CA VAL A 105 4.80 -10.36 13.31
C VAL A 105 6.08 -10.33 14.11
N GLN A 106 7.17 -9.95 13.47
CA GLN A 106 8.48 -9.86 14.09
C GLN A 106 8.52 -8.77 15.18
N ALA A 107 9.33 -9.01 16.23
CA ALA A 107 9.50 -8.05 17.32
C ALA A 107 10.03 -6.68 16.85
N VAL A 108 10.82 -6.65 15.78
CA VAL A 108 11.32 -5.40 15.18
C VAL A 108 10.17 -4.61 14.57
N THR A 109 9.27 -5.26 13.84
CA THR A 109 8.10 -4.64 13.22
C THR A 109 7.16 -4.07 14.27
N ILE A 110 6.90 -4.82 15.36
CA ILE A 110 6.07 -4.34 16.48
C ILE A 110 6.69 -3.11 17.17
N LYS A 111 8.02 -3.07 17.33
CA LYS A 111 8.71 -2.02 18.12
C LYS A 111 9.19 -0.84 17.29
N ARG A 112 9.35 -0.99 15.98
CA ARG A 112 9.90 0.03 15.07
C ARG A 112 8.92 0.44 13.98
N ASP A 113 8.47 -0.52 13.17
CA ASP A 113 7.81 -0.20 11.90
C ASP A 113 6.35 0.25 12.13
N PHE A 114 5.58 -0.46 12.96
CA PHE A 114 4.24 -0.02 13.37
C PHE A 114 4.26 1.34 14.09
N PRO A 115 5.08 1.54 15.16
CA PRO A 115 5.17 2.85 15.81
C PRO A 115 5.59 3.96 14.86
N PHE A 116 6.51 3.71 13.92
CA PHE A 116 6.94 4.71 12.96
C PHE A 116 5.79 5.09 12.00
N SER A 117 5.01 4.12 11.51
CA SER A 117 3.82 4.39 10.69
C SER A 117 2.77 5.23 11.46
N VAL A 118 2.55 4.92 12.74
CA VAL A 118 1.65 5.71 13.62
C VAL A 118 2.20 7.14 13.81
N ILE A 119 3.50 7.29 14.02
CA ILE A 119 4.15 8.62 14.14
C ILE A 119 3.96 9.41 12.86
N CYS A 120 4.08 8.79 11.68
CA CYS A 120 3.81 9.47 10.40
C CYS A 120 2.36 9.98 10.32
N ALA A 121 1.37 9.19 10.76
CA ALA A 121 -0.02 9.62 10.79
C ALA A 121 -0.28 10.74 11.82
N ILE A 122 0.36 10.68 12.99
CA ILE A 122 0.30 11.78 13.98
C ILE A 122 0.95 13.04 13.42
N LEU A 123 2.08 12.92 12.75
CA LEU A 123 2.77 14.06 12.13
C LEU A 123 1.90 14.69 11.02
N LEU A 124 1.24 13.87 10.19
CA LEU A 124 0.28 14.34 9.20
C LEU A 124 -0.85 15.14 9.85
N LEU A 125 -1.44 14.61 10.93
CA LEU A 125 -2.49 15.31 11.67
C LEU A 125 -1.97 16.62 12.27
N ALA A 126 -0.81 16.59 12.92
CA ALA A 126 -0.24 17.77 13.59
C ALA A 126 0.07 18.89 12.58
N LEU A 127 0.78 18.58 11.48
CA LEU A 127 1.13 19.57 10.46
C LEU A 127 -0.12 20.09 9.75
N GLY A 128 -1.10 19.23 9.44
CA GLY A 128 -2.35 19.63 8.80
C GLY A 128 -3.23 20.52 9.66
N MET A 129 -3.11 20.46 11.01
CA MET A 129 -3.87 21.31 11.95
C MET A 129 -3.16 22.61 12.35
N ILE A 130 -1.85 22.73 12.10
CA ILE A 130 -1.08 23.94 12.44
C ILE A 130 -1.35 25.03 11.38
N GLY A 131 -1.71 26.22 11.85
CA GLY A 131 -1.93 27.37 10.98
C GLY A 131 -3.28 27.34 10.24
N PRO A 132 -3.32 27.58 8.92
CA PRO A 132 -4.58 27.78 8.18
C PRO A 132 -5.28 26.47 7.78
N MET A 133 -5.06 25.37 8.49
CA MET A 133 -5.55 24.02 8.13
C MET A 133 -5.16 23.66 6.69
N SER A 134 -3.87 23.66 6.44
CA SER A 134 -3.31 23.29 5.13
C SER A 134 -1.92 22.66 5.29
N LEU A 135 -1.59 21.73 4.42
CA LEU A 135 -0.24 21.22 4.25
C LEU A 135 0.49 22.06 3.20
N GLY A 136 1.44 22.87 3.64
CA GLY A 136 2.19 23.77 2.77
C GLY A 136 3.47 23.17 2.18
N HIS A 137 4.21 23.99 1.42
CA HIS A 137 5.49 23.58 0.83
C HIS A 137 6.53 23.12 1.87
N ILE A 138 6.57 23.80 3.03
CA ILE A 138 7.50 23.44 4.11
C ILE A 138 7.15 22.07 4.68
N ASP A 139 5.87 21.78 4.90
CA ASP A 139 5.39 20.50 5.41
C ASP A 139 5.75 19.36 4.44
N GLY A 140 5.57 19.62 3.13
CA GLY A 140 5.99 18.70 2.07
C GLY A 140 7.49 18.39 2.12
N VAL A 141 8.33 19.41 2.29
CA VAL A 141 9.78 19.23 2.43
C VAL A 141 10.13 18.47 3.71
N ILE A 142 9.46 18.76 4.84
CA ILE A 142 9.66 18.01 6.11
C ILE A 142 9.35 16.53 5.89
N PHE A 143 8.23 16.18 5.26
CA PHE A 143 7.89 14.79 4.94
C PHE A 143 8.98 14.12 4.07
N LEU A 144 9.45 14.78 3.02
CA LEU A 144 10.49 14.24 2.14
C LEU A 144 11.84 14.03 2.86
N VAL A 145 12.23 14.93 3.76
CA VAL A 145 13.43 14.77 4.58
C VAL A 145 13.30 13.57 5.52
N ILE A 146 12.15 13.42 6.17
CA ILE A 146 11.89 12.26 7.04
C ILE A 146 11.87 10.96 6.21
N PHE A 147 11.29 11.00 5.01
CA PHE A 147 11.31 9.84 4.10
C PHE A 147 12.71 9.45 3.70
N ALA A 148 13.57 10.42 3.34
CA ALA A 148 14.98 10.15 3.03
C ALA A 148 15.70 9.51 4.22
N GLY A 149 15.45 9.99 5.44
CA GLY A 149 15.93 9.40 6.69
C GLY A 149 15.44 7.97 6.88
N PHE A 150 14.16 7.70 6.64
CA PHE A 150 13.58 6.36 6.70
C PHE A 150 14.26 5.40 5.72
N ILE A 151 14.43 5.79 4.46
CA ILE A 151 15.12 4.97 3.44
C ILE A 151 16.58 4.72 3.85
N ALA A 152 17.29 5.73 4.36
CA ALA A 152 18.66 5.56 4.86
C ALA A 152 18.73 4.55 6.02
N LEU A 153 17.77 4.58 6.94
CA LEU A 153 17.65 3.59 8.02
C LEU A 153 17.36 2.18 7.49
N MET A 154 16.49 2.04 6.48
CA MET A 154 16.20 0.75 5.87
C MET A 154 17.45 0.19 5.14
N ILE A 155 18.16 1.01 4.38
CA ILE A 155 19.42 0.62 3.73
C ILE A 155 20.45 0.18 4.77
N LYS A 156 20.63 0.96 5.86
CA LYS A 156 21.54 0.60 6.95
C LYS A 156 21.15 -0.73 7.60
N SER A 157 19.87 -0.95 7.85
CA SER A 157 19.36 -2.21 8.40
C SER A 157 19.60 -3.40 7.47
N ALA A 158 19.39 -3.22 6.16
CA ALA A 158 19.67 -4.22 5.14
C ALA A 158 21.15 -4.59 5.09
N LEU A 159 22.03 -3.58 5.05
CA LEU A 159 23.49 -3.78 5.04
C LEU A 159 23.99 -4.46 6.31
N LYS A 160 23.42 -4.12 7.47
CA LYS A 160 23.74 -4.77 8.74
C LYS A 160 23.32 -6.24 8.72
N ALA A 161 22.09 -6.54 8.34
CA ALA A 161 21.58 -7.89 8.23
C ALA A 161 22.42 -8.75 7.26
N SER A 162 22.78 -8.19 6.11
CA SER A 162 23.62 -8.85 5.11
C SER A 162 25.03 -9.20 5.64
N LYS A 163 25.63 -8.34 6.48
CA LYS A 163 26.97 -8.56 7.05
C LYS A 163 26.97 -9.56 8.21
N GLU A 164 25.94 -9.52 9.05
CA GLU A 164 25.88 -10.35 10.26
C GLU A 164 25.46 -11.79 9.98
N GLY A 165 25.04 -12.13 8.74
CA GLY A 165 24.59 -13.47 8.35
C GLY A 165 23.46 -13.96 9.26
N ASN A 166 22.54 -13.07 9.63
CA ASN A 166 21.61 -13.24 10.74
C ASN A 166 20.85 -14.57 10.69
N ALA A 167 20.82 -15.29 11.82
CA ALA A 167 20.05 -16.52 12.01
C ALA A 167 18.58 -16.34 11.58
N LEU A 168 17.98 -15.17 11.83
CA LEU A 168 16.63 -14.82 11.38
C LEU A 168 16.47 -14.80 9.85
N ALA A 169 17.43 -14.21 9.13
CA ALA A 169 17.42 -14.24 7.67
C ALA A 169 17.64 -15.66 7.11
N SER A 170 18.36 -16.49 7.85
CA SER A 170 18.59 -17.89 7.50
C SER A 170 17.33 -18.73 7.73
N GLU A 171 16.63 -18.54 8.84
CA GLU A 171 15.36 -19.20 9.14
C GLU A 171 14.25 -18.79 8.16
N GLU A 172 14.16 -17.49 7.79
CA GLU A 172 13.22 -17.01 6.77
C GLU A 172 13.57 -17.56 5.37
N ILE A 173 14.85 -17.65 5.03
CA ILE A 173 15.33 -18.22 3.77
C ILE A 173 15.02 -19.72 3.70
N GLU A 174 15.11 -20.45 4.82
CA GLU A 174 14.74 -21.87 4.91
C GLU A 174 13.23 -22.09 4.90
N ALA A 175 12.46 -21.22 5.55
CA ALA A 175 10.98 -21.28 5.57
C ALA A 175 10.35 -20.97 4.20
N ALA A 176 11.00 -20.19 3.37
CA ALA A 176 10.59 -19.89 2.00
C ALA A 176 11.06 -20.99 1.02
N GLU A 177 10.76 -22.26 1.34
CA GLU A 177 10.99 -23.39 0.44
C GLU A 177 10.29 -23.18 -0.90
N GLY A 178 11.05 -23.23 -2.01
CA GLY A 178 10.52 -23.16 -3.37
C GLY A 178 10.84 -21.87 -4.15
N ILE A 179 11.27 -20.78 -3.52
CA ILE A 179 11.69 -19.58 -4.26
C ILE A 179 13.13 -19.75 -4.73
N GLN A 180 13.31 -19.81 -6.05
CA GLN A 180 14.63 -19.94 -6.67
C GLN A 180 15.37 -18.59 -6.65
N ILE A 181 16.68 -18.64 -6.35
CA ILE A 181 17.53 -17.45 -6.51
C ILE A 181 17.79 -17.23 -8.00
N LEU A 182 17.17 -16.20 -8.54
CA LEU A 182 17.31 -15.82 -9.94
C LEU A 182 18.63 -15.06 -10.18
N PRO A 183 19.18 -15.09 -11.42
CA PRO A 183 20.21 -14.14 -11.83
C PRO A 183 19.73 -12.69 -11.63
N MET A 184 20.63 -11.76 -11.26
CA MET A 184 20.28 -10.38 -10.93
C MET A 184 19.46 -9.69 -12.03
N TRP A 185 19.87 -9.83 -13.29
CA TRP A 185 19.17 -9.23 -14.41
C TRP A 185 17.72 -9.73 -14.53
N LYS A 186 17.49 -11.03 -14.23
CA LYS A 186 16.15 -11.63 -14.27
C LYS A 186 15.30 -11.16 -13.07
N SER A 187 15.90 -11.02 -11.89
CA SER A 187 15.20 -10.44 -10.73
C SER A 187 14.78 -9.00 -11.00
N LEU A 188 15.65 -8.19 -11.60
CA LEU A 188 15.32 -6.82 -11.98
C LEU A 188 14.24 -6.77 -13.07
N LEU A 189 14.32 -7.64 -14.08
CA LEU A 189 13.28 -7.75 -15.11
C LEU A 189 11.93 -8.13 -14.49
N TYR A 190 11.91 -9.04 -13.54
CA TYR A 190 10.69 -9.47 -12.85
C TYR A 190 10.11 -8.35 -11.98
N ILE A 191 10.95 -7.56 -11.31
CA ILE A 191 10.49 -6.39 -10.52
C ILE A 191 9.92 -5.31 -11.44
N VAL A 192 10.67 -4.90 -12.47
CA VAL A 192 10.23 -3.82 -13.36
C VAL A 192 9.03 -4.25 -14.21
N GLY A 193 9.12 -5.43 -14.83
CA GLY A 193 8.03 -5.96 -15.67
C GLY A 193 6.79 -6.33 -14.86
N GLY A 194 6.99 -6.94 -13.69
CA GLY A 194 5.90 -7.25 -12.75
C GLY A 194 5.22 -5.99 -12.23
N GLY A 195 6.00 -4.99 -11.81
CA GLY A 195 5.47 -3.69 -11.38
C GLY A 195 4.69 -2.98 -12.48
N ALA A 196 5.21 -2.94 -13.71
CA ALA A 196 4.49 -2.38 -14.84
C ALA A 196 3.18 -3.14 -15.14
N ALA A 197 3.19 -4.48 -15.03
CA ALA A 197 1.99 -5.29 -15.22
C ALA A 197 0.95 -5.05 -14.11
N ILE A 198 1.38 -4.90 -12.86
CA ILE A 198 0.51 -4.57 -11.72
C ILE A 198 -0.17 -3.21 -11.94
N MET A 199 0.60 -2.18 -12.27
CA MET A 199 0.07 -0.83 -12.52
C MET A 199 -0.93 -0.83 -13.68
N SER A 200 -0.53 -1.39 -14.84
CA SER A 200 -1.39 -1.46 -16.02
C SER A 200 -2.65 -2.32 -15.76
N GLY A 201 -2.48 -3.43 -15.04
CA GLY A 201 -3.58 -4.31 -14.64
C GLY A 201 -4.58 -3.60 -13.71
N GLY A 202 -4.08 -2.86 -12.72
CA GLY A 202 -4.89 -2.03 -11.83
C GLY A 202 -5.73 -1.00 -12.59
N ASP A 203 -5.11 -0.25 -13.48
CA ASP A 203 -5.79 0.74 -14.33
C ASP A 203 -6.87 0.08 -15.19
N VAL A 204 -6.58 -1.07 -15.80
CA VAL A 204 -7.55 -1.79 -16.63
C VAL A 204 -8.71 -2.29 -15.80
N VAL A 205 -8.48 -2.85 -14.59
CA VAL A 205 -9.54 -3.30 -13.67
C VAL A 205 -10.44 -2.15 -13.27
N VAL A 206 -9.87 -1.03 -12.81
CA VAL A 206 -10.61 0.15 -12.34
C VAL A 206 -11.49 0.72 -13.45
N ASN A 207 -10.93 0.94 -14.63
CA ASN A 207 -11.67 1.50 -15.77
C ASN A 207 -12.77 0.55 -16.26
N SER A 208 -12.51 -0.75 -16.30
CA SER A 208 -13.49 -1.75 -16.70
C SER A 208 -14.62 -1.87 -15.69
N ALA A 209 -14.30 -1.94 -14.39
CA ALA A 209 -15.29 -2.01 -13.32
C ALA A 209 -16.16 -0.74 -13.29
N SER A 210 -15.55 0.43 -13.48
CA SER A 210 -16.26 1.72 -13.56
C SER A 210 -17.22 1.78 -14.74
N ASN A 211 -16.80 1.30 -15.92
CA ASN A 211 -17.69 1.20 -17.10
C ASN A 211 -18.87 0.25 -16.84
N ILE A 212 -18.60 -0.92 -16.28
CA ILE A 212 -19.64 -1.90 -15.93
C ILE A 212 -20.63 -1.26 -14.93
N ALA A 213 -20.15 -0.67 -13.85
CA ALA A 213 -20.96 -0.03 -12.82
C ALA A 213 -21.84 1.11 -13.37
N ALA A 214 -21.27 1.94 -14.26
CA ALA A 214 -22.00 3.00 -14.94
C ALA A 214 -23.13 2.45 -15.80
N LYS A 215 -22.92 1.33 -16.50
CA LYS A 215 -23.97 0.68 -17.31
C LYS A 215 -25.09 0.04 -16.47
N PHE A 216 -24.78 -0.31 -15.21
CA PHE A 216 -25.79 -0.74 -14.24
C PHE A 216 -26.46 0.43 -13.50
N GLY A 217 -26.20 1.68 -13.90
CA GLY A 217 -26.88 2.88 -13.39
C GLY A 217 -26.26 3.48 -12.13
N MET A 218 -25.04 3.05 -11.74
CA MET A 218 -24.34 3.70 -10.62
C MET A 218 -23.94 5.13 -11.00
N SER A 219 -24.11 6.08 -10.07
CA SER A 219 -23.68 7.46 -10.28
C SER A 219 -22.14 7.57 -10.35
N GLN A 220 -21.64 8.56 -11.09
CA GLN A 220 -20.20 8.82 -11.21
C GLN A 220 -19.57 9.12 -9.83
N THR A 221 -20.31 9.78 -8.94
CA THR A 221 -19.86 10.04 -7.57
C THR A 221 -19.65 8.72 -6.80
N LEU A 222 -20.63 7.80 -6.86
CA LEU A 222 -20.54 6.52 -6.17
C LEU A 222 -19.41 5.64 -6.74
N ILE A 223 -19.22 5.64 -8.07
CA ILE A 223 -18.11 4.96 -8.73
C ILE A 223 -16.78 5.52 -8.23
N GLY A 224 -16.63 6.85 -8.17
CA GLY A 224 -15.41 7.50 -7.68
C GLY A 224 -15.12 7.19 -6.21
N LEU A 225 -16.14 7.25 -5.35
CA LEU A 225 -15.98 6.99 -3.91
C LEU A 225 -15.69 5.51 -3.57
N THR A 226 -16.07 4.58 -4.44
CA THR A 226 -15.91 3.14 -4.19
C THR A 226 -14.87 2.51 -5.11
N ILE A 227 -15.20 2.33 -6.40
CA ILE A 227 -14.39 1.56 -7.33
C ILE A 227 -13.03 2.21 -7.58
N VAL A 228 -13.01 3.54 -7.81
CA VAL A 228 -11.74 4.24 -8.09
C VAL A 228 -10.91 4.35 -6.82
N SER A 229 -11.53 4.68 -5.69
CA SER A 229 -10.81 4.82 -4.42
C SER A 229 -10.16 3.51 -3.93
N ILE A 230 -10.87 2.38 -4.07
CA ILE A 230 -10.32 1.06 -3.74
C ILE A 230 -9.30 0.63 -4.79
N GLY A 231 -9.52 1.04 -6.03
CA GLY A 231 -8.80 0.55 -7.19
C GLY A 231 -7.32 0.93 -7.21
N THR A 232 -6.95 2.10 -6.68
CA THR A 232 -5.53 2.49 -6.59
C THR A 232 -4.76 1.60 -5.64
N SER A 233 -5.41 1.04 -4.61
CA SER A 233 -4.80 0.14 -3.64
C SER A 233 -4.97 -1.36 -3.98
N LEU A 234 -5.53 -1.71 -5.14
CA LEU A 234 -5.55 -3.09 -5.64
C LEU A 234 -4.16 -3.68 -5.86
N PRO A 235 -3.17 -2.94 -6.37
CA PRO A 235 -1.79 -3.40 -6.44
C PRO A 235 -1.26 -3.92 -5.11
N GLU A 236 -1.44 -3.17 -4.03
CA GLU A 236 -1.04 -3.55 -2.67
C GLU A 236 -1.74 -4.83 -2.22
N LEU A 237 -3.06 -4.90 -2.40
CA LEU A 237 -3.86 -6.05 -2.00
C LEU A 237 -3.40 -7.32 -2.73
N VAL A 238 -3.36 -7.27 -4.06
CA VAL A 238 -3.02 -8.45 -4.87
C VAL A 238 -1.57 -8.88 -4.63
N THR A 239 -0.63 -7.94 -4.56
CA THR A 239 0.78 -8.25 -4.30
C THR A 239 0.97 -8.87 -2.91
N SER A 240 0.28 -8.35 -1.88
CA SER A 240 0.35 -8.90 -0.52
C SER A 240 -0.30 -10.27 -0.42
N ILE A 241 -1.42 -10.52 -1.12
CA ILE A 241 -2.05 -11.84 -1.21
C ILE A 241 -1.09 -12.84 -1.87
N VAL A 242 -0.45 -12.47 -2.98
CA VAL A 242 0.51 -13.33 -3.67
C VAL A 242 1.73 -13.61 -2.79
N ALA A 243 2.25 -12.59 -2.09
CA ALA A 243 3.37 -12.75 -1.15
C ALA A 243 2.99 -13.71 -0.01
N ALA A 244 1.82 -13.53 0.61
CA ALA A 244 1.33 -14.42 1.66
C ALA A 244 1.14 -15.85 1.17
N HIS A 245 0.63 -16.03 -0.07
CA HIS A 245 0.47 -17.35 -0.68
C HIS A 245 1.82 -18.05 -0.97
N LYS A 246 2.87 -17.27 -1.21
CA LYS A 246 4.25 -17.76 -1.37
C LYS A 246 5.01 -17.94 -0.05
N ASN A 247 4.33 -17.90 1.09
CA ASN A 247 4.92 -17.90 2.44
C ASN A 247 5.84 -16.70 2.75
N GLU A 248 5.75 -15.62 1.96
CA GLU A 248 6.46 -14.36 2.19
C GLU A 248 5.58 -13.38 2.99
N VAL A 249 5.06 -13.85 4.14
CA VAL A 249 4.11 -13.10 4.99
C VAL A 249 4.71 -11.80 5.50
N ASP A 250 6.00 -11.80 5.84
CA ASP A 250 6.73 -10.60 6.25
C ASP A 250 6.81 -9.55 5.13
N MET A 251 6.98 -9.99 3.88
CA MET A 251 6.95 -9.09 2.72
C MET A 251 5.56 -8.48 2.54
N ALA A 252 4.48 -9.26 2.71
CA ALA A 252 3.11 -8.76 2.65
C ALA A 252 2.82 -7.71 3.72
N LEU A 253 3.25 -7.96 4.96
CA LEU A 253 3.12 -7.02 6.07
C LEU A 253 3.95 -5.76 5.83
N GLY A 254 5.19 -5.95 5.35
CA GLY A 254 6.09 -4.84 4.99
C GLY A 254 5.53 -3.98 3.87
N ASN A 255 4.90 -4.59 2.86
CA ASN A 255 4.21 -3.87 1.80
C ASN A 255 3.12 -2.95 2.37
N ALA A 256 2.19 -3.46 3.16
CA ALA A 256 1.09 -2.65 3.71
C ALA A 256 1.59 -1.51 4.62
N ILE A 257 2.52 -1.78 5.55
CA ILE A 257 3.07 -0.75 6.45
C ILE A 257 3.94 0.24 5.68
N GLY A 258 4.76 -0.25 4.75
CA GLY A 258 5.65 0.57 3.92
C GLY A 258 4.88 1.50 2.99
N SER A 259 3.80 1.01 2.36
CA SER A 259 2.91 1.83 1.55
C SER A 259 2.27 2.96 2.37
N ASN A 260 1.88 2.70 3.62
CA ASN A 260 1.35 3.74 4.49
C ASN A 260 2.39 4.83 4.80
N ILE A 261 3.63 4.44 5.07
CA ILE A 261 4.74 5.37 5.28
C ILE A 261 5.07 6.14 4.00
N PHE A 262 5.15 5.44 2.87
CA PHE A 262 5.43 6.02 1.56
C PHE A 262 4.35 7.03 1.15
N ASN A 263 3.09 6.68 1.32
CA ASN A 263 1.96 7.53 1.00
C ASN A 263 1.97 8.83 1.81
N ILE A 264 2.23 8.78 3.11
CA ILE A 264 2.29 10.00 3.94
C ILE A 264 3.56 10.80 3.62
N LEU A 265 4.73 10.18 3.70
CA LEU A 265 5.98 10.92 3.66
C LEU A 265 6.43 11.28 2.25
N PHE A 266 6.22 10.41 1.26
CA PHE A 266 6.68 10.66 -0.10
C PHE A 266 5.57 11.25 -0.96
N VAL A 267 4.40 10.63 -1.01
CA VAL A 267 3.31 11.08 -1.90
C VAL A 267 2.78 12.46 -1.46
N LEU A 268 2.39 12.62 -0.19
CA LEU A 268 1.98 13.95 0.31
C LEU A 268 3.15 14.91 0.41
N GLY A 269 4.37 14.39 0.63
CA GLY A 269 5.59 15.19 0.61
C GLY A 269 5.80 15.88 -0.74
N ILE A 270 5.74 15.14 -1.84
CA ILE A 270 5.84 15.70 -3.20
C ILE A 270 4.63 16.60 -3.50
N ALA A 271 3.42 16.12 -3.23
CA ALA A 271 2.20 16.87 -3.51
C ALA A 271 2.19 18.25 -2.80
N GLY A 272 2.55 18.29 -1.50
CA GLY A 272 2.67 19.52 -0.71
C GLY A 272 3.81 20.42 -1.17
N ALA A 273 4.94 19.85 -1.56
CA ALA A 273 6.06 20.62 -2.12
C ALA A 273 5.71 21.28 -3.47
N ILE A 274 4.82 20.69 -4.25
CA ILE A 274 4.32 21.27 -5.52
C ILE A 274 3.27 22.36 -5.27
N SER A 275 2.26 22.07 -4.44
CA SER A 275 1.15 22.98 -4.21
C SER A 275 0.56 22.77 -2.80
N PRO A 276 0.28 23.85 -2.02
CA PRO A 276 -0.34 23.72 -0.72
C PRO A 276 -1.69 23.02 -0.80
N MET A 277 -1.94 22.07 0.09
CA MET A 277 -3.15 21.25 0.13
C MET A 277 -4.05 21.70 1.27
N ALA A 278 -5.31 22.01 0.96
CA ALA A 278 -6.31 22.25 1.98
C ALA A 278 -6.52 20.99 2.83
N PHE A 279 -6.59 21.19 4.14
CA PHE A 279 -6.81 20.13 5.12
C PHE A 279 -8.23 20.25 5.67
N LEU A 280 -9.11 19.37 5.25
CA LEU A 280 -10.53 19.45 5.57
C LEU A 280 -10.83 18.80 6.92
N MET A 281 -11.97 19.16 7.53
CA MET A 281 -12.42 18.52 8.78
C MET A 281 -12.63 17.01 8.60
N GLU A 282 -13.08 16.58 7.44
CA GLU A 282 -13.22 15.19 7.05
C GLU A 282 -11.87 14.45 7.12
N ASN A 283 -10.79 15.10 6.66
CA ASN A 283 -9.44 14.51 6.74
C ASN A 283 -8.99 14.30 8.18
N ILE A 284 -9.30 15.23 9.08
CA ILE A 284 -9.00 15.09 10.52
C ILE A 284 -9.69 13.86 11.10
N ILE A 285 -10.99 13.71 10.82
CA ILE A 285 -11.78 12.58 11.31
C ILE A 285 -11.21 11.28 10.76
N ASP A 286 -10.91 11.22 9.45
CA ASP A 286 -10.37 10.03 8.81
C ASP A 286 -8.97 9.66 9.33
N ILE A 287 -8.11 10.65 9.67
CA ILE A 287 -6.82 10.37 10.31
C ILE A 287 -7.00 9.87 11.74
N ILE A 288 -7.96 10.39 12.49
CA ILE A 288 -8.28 9.88 13.83
C ILE A 288 -8.72 8.41 13.73
N ILE A 289 -9.55 8.08 12.74
CA ILE A 289 -9.96 6.69 12.46
C ILE A 289 -8.75 5.84 12.06
N LEU A 290 -7.87 6.34 11.19
CA LEU A 290 -6.62 5.66 10.82
C LEU A 290 -5.75 5.39 12.05
N LEU A 291 -5.61 6.35 12.96
CA LEU A 291 -4.86 6.18 14.21
C LEU A 291 -5.51 5.12 15.12
N ALA A 292 -6.84 5.16 15.28
CA ALA A 292 -7.57 4.17 16.06
C ALA A 292 -7.38 2.75 15.48
N PHE A 293 -7.52 2.60 14.17
CA PHE A 293 -7.30 1.33 13.47
C PHE A 293 -5.84 0.87 13.58
N SER A 294 -4.88 1.78 13.46
CA SER A 294 -3.45 1.47 13.64
C SER A 294 -3.16 0.93 15.04
N LEU A 295 -3.78 1.52 16.07
CA LEU A 295 -3.64 1.04 17.45
C LEU A 295 -4.29 -0.34 17.62
N ILE A 296 -5.45 -0.60 17.03
CA ILE A 296 -6.11 -1.92 17.08
C ILE A 296 -5.22 -2.99 16.43
N VAL A 297 -4.72 -2.74 15.22
CA VAL A 297 -3.86 -3.70 14.51
C VAL A 297 -2.54 -3.91 15.26
N TRP A 298 -1.95 -2.84 15.78
CA TRP A 298 -0.74 -2.94 16.62
C TRP A 298 -0.99 -3.74 17.89
N LEU A 299 -2.14 -3.57 18.55
CA LEU A 299 -2.52 -4.35 19.71
C LEU A 299 -2.67 -5.85 19.38
N PHE A 300 -3.31 -6.20 18.25
CA PHE A 300 -3.40 -7.57 17.78
C PHE A 300 -2.01 -8.16 17.56
N ALA A 301 -1.14 -7.45 16.83
CA ALA A 301 0.24 -7.86 16.61
C ALA A 301 1.04 -8.01 17.93
N PHE A 302 0.80 -7.12 18.91
CA PHE A 302 1.54 -7.11 20.17
C PHE A 302 1.18 -8.30 21.07
N THR A 303 -0.11 -8.68 21.15
CA THR A 303 -0.60 -9.65 22.15
C THR A 303 -0.01 -11.05 21.93
N LYS A 304 0.12 -11.51 20.69
CA LYS A 304 0.59 -12.89 20.40
C LYS A 304 1.72 -12.94 19.37
N LYS A 305 2.24 -11.81 18.93
CA LYS A 305 3.19 -11.68 17.83
C LYS A 305 2.66 -12.30 16.53
N GLU A 306 1.35 -12.31 16.38
CA GLU A 306 0.64 -12.89 15.25
C GLU A 306 -0.72 -12.21 15.11
N ILE A 307 -1.11 -11.85 13.88
CA ILE A 307 -2.46 -11.41 13.57
C ILE A 307 -3.23 -12.63 13.07
N ARG A 308 -4.30 -13.00 13.77
CA ARG A 308 -5.06 -14.22 13.53
C ARG A 308 -6.15 -14.01 12.50
N ARG A 309 -6.70 -15.12 11.99
CA ARG A 309 -7.83 -15.12 11.05
C ARG A 309 -9.05 -14.37 11.57
N SER A 310 -9.40 -14.55 12.87
CA SER A 310 -10.52 -13.84 13.50
C SER A 310 -10.27 -12.34 13.61
N GLU A 311 -9.04 -11.94 13.90
CA GLU A 311 -8.62 -10.53 13.97
C GLU A 311 -8.64 -9.91 12.56
N GLY A 312 -8.16 -10.63 11.54
CA GLY A 312 -8.28 -10.23 10.14
C GLY A 312 -9.73 -10.02 9.71
N LEU A 313 -10.65 -10.91 10.11
CA LEU A 313 -12.07 -10.75 9.84
C LEU A 313 -12.63 -9.48 10.52
N ILE A 314 -12.28 -9.24 11.77
CA ILE A 314 -12.66 -8.01 12.50
C ILE A 314 -12.16 -6.77 11.76
N MET A 315 -10.90 -6.79 11.28
CA MET A 315 -10.33 -5.67 10.53
C MET A 315 -11.14 -5.38 9.25
N VAL A 316 -11.44 -6.39 8.45
CA VAL A 316 -12.23 -6.23 7.22
C VAL A 316 -13.66 -5.74 7.52
N LEU A 317 -14.30 -6.23 8.59
CA LEU A 317 -15.62 -5.77 9.02
C LEU A 317 -15.59 -4.30 9.48
N LEU A 318 -14.57 -3.89 10.23
CA LEU A 318 -14.38 -2.49 10.64
C LEU A 318 -14.17 -1.58 9.43
N TYR A 319 -13.44 -2.04 8.42
CA TYR A 319 -13.31 -1.31 7.16
C TYR A 319 -14.66 -1.17 6.44
N ALA A 320 -15.47 -2.24 6.38
CA ALA A 320 -16.79 -2.17 5.79
C ALA A 320 -17.70 -1.14 6.50
N LEU A 321 -17.63 -1.06 7.83
CA LEU A 321 -18.33 -0.03 8.61
C LEU A 321 -17.82 1.37 8.31
N TYR A 322 -16.50 1.53 8.13
CA TYR A 322 -15.90 2.80 7.72
C TYR A 322 -16.39 3.24 6.33
N VAL A 323 -16.47 2.31 5.37
CA VAL A 323 -17.03 2.62 4.04
C VAL A 323 -18.49 3.07 4.12
N VAL A 324 -19.32 2.40 4.94
CA VAL A 324 -20.71 2.82 5.18
C VAL A 324 -20.73 4.24 5.76
N TYR A 325 -19.87 4.52 6.76
CA TYR A 325 -19.76 5.86 7.34
C TYR A 325 -19.43 6.93 6.28
N ILE A 326 -18.45 6.67 5.39
CA ILE A 326 -18.10 7.61 4.30
C ILE A 326 -19.26 7.84 3.35
N CYS A 327 -20.05 6.80 3.04
CA CYS A 327 -21.17 6.92 2.11
C CYS A 327 -22.37 7.70 2.68
N VAL A 328 -22.44 7.86 4.00
CA VAL A 328 -23.60 8.50 4.70
C VAL A 328 -23.27 9.92 5.15
N ARG A 329 -21.97 10.29 5.35
CA ARG A 329 -21.56 11.64 5.81
C ARG A 329 -21.72 12.75 4.79
#